data_9ee047acbd58093184262d3e98df4abb
#
_entry.id   9ee047acbd58093184262d3e98df4abb
#
_cell.length_a   1.000
_cell.length_b   1.000
_cell.length_c   1.000
_cell.angle_alpha   90.00
_cell.angle_beta   90.00
_cell.angle_gamma   90.00
#
_symmetry.space_group_name_H-M   'P 1'
#
loop_
_entity.id
_entity.type
_entity.pdbx_description
1 polymer ?
#
loop_
_entity_poly.entity_id
_entity_poly.type
_entity_poly.pdbx_seq_one_letter_code
_entity_poly.pdbx_strand_id
1 'polypeptide(L)'
;GAAAALCCCLNGLTCPGDEFIVFAPYFPEYKVFIEAAGASMKLIPADIEAFQIDFGAFEEAINEHTKGVLVNSPNNPSGAVYSEETVKKLAEILEAKSAEYHHPIYLIADEPYREIAFEGTVVPYLPKYYKNTLVCYSWSKSLSLPGERMGYVVVPDEVDEHELVYAAIAGAGRSLGYVNAPGLFQRVCALCASETSDISVYETNKNILT
;
A
#
# COMPACT_ATOMS: atom_id res chain seq x y z
N GLY A 1 -4.93 -4.38 -11.19
CA GLY A 1 -3.65 -4.53 -10.48
C GLY A 1 -3.47 -3.44 -9.44
N ALA A 2 -2.35 -3.48 -8.70
CA ALA A 2 -2.09 -2.55 -7.58
C ALA A 2 -2.18 -1.07 -7.98
N ALA A 3 -1.71 -0.67 -9.15
CA ALA A 3 -1.84 0.70 -9.63
C ALA A 3 -3.29 1.19 -9.66
N ALA A 4 -4.21 0.37 -10.18
CA ALA A 4 -5.64 0.71 -10.17
C ALA A 4 -6.21 0.74 -8.74
N ALA A 5 -5.79 -0.18 -7.87
CA ALA A 5 -6.16 -0.21 -6.47
C ALA A 5 -5.74 1.08 -5.75
N LEU A 6 -4.48 1.51 -5.94
CA LEU A 6 -3.95 2.77 -5.41
C LEU A 6 -4.73 3.99 -5.94
N CYS A 7 -4.98 4.05 -7.25
CA CYS A 7 -5.78 5.14 -7.83
C CYS A 7 -7.20 5.18 -7.22
N CYS A 8 -7.83 4.02 -6.98
CA CYS A 8 -9.15 3.96 -6.34
C CYS A 8 -9.10 4.49 -4.90
N CYS A 9 -8.10 4.07 -4.11
CA CYS A 9 -7.92 4.56 -2.74
C CYS A 9 -7.68 6.08 -2.72
N LEU A 10 -6.72 6.56 -3.50
CA LEU A 10 -6.38 7.97 -3.54
C LEU A 10 -7.58 8.83 -3.97
N ASN A 11 -8.26 8.48 -5.08
CA ASN A 11 -9.42 9.23 -5.54
C ASN A 11 -10.63 9.11 -4.62
N GLY A 12 -10.78 8.00 -3.90
CA GLY A 12 -11.89 7.80 -2.96
C GLY A 12 -11.71 8.57 -1.65
N LEU A 13 -10.47 8.80 -1.24
CA LEU A 13 -10.16 9.44 0.05
C LEU A 13 -9.88 10.95 -0.05
N THR A 14 -9.40 11.42 -1.23
CA THR A 14 -8.89 12.79 -1.37
C THR A 14 -10.00 13.83 -1.40
N CYS A 15 -9.81 14.88 -0.60
CA CYS A 15 -10.52 16.15 -0.69
C CYS A 15 -9.56 17.27 -1.13
N PRO A 16 -10.06 18.40 -1.64
CA PRO A 16 -9.21 19.53 -2.00
C PRO A 16 -8.35 20.03 -0.82
N GLY A 17 -7.03 20.10 -1.02
CA GLY A 17 -6.08 20.54 -0.01
C GLY A 17 -5.41 19.40 0.76
N ASP A 18 -5.83 18.16 0.56
CA ASP A 18 -5.23 17.01 1.23
C ASP A 18 -3.79 16.74 0.77
N GLU A 19 -3.00 16.19 1.68
CA GLU A 19 -1.62 15.77 1.45
C GLU A 19 -1.45 14.27 1.72
N PHE A 20 -0.61 13.61 0.92
CA PHE A 20 -0.14 12.24 1.18
C PHE A 20 1.35 12.22 1.39
N ILE A 21 1.79 11.54 2.45
CA ILE A 21 3.20 11.34 2.76
C ILE A 21 3.69 10.05 2.09
N VAL A 22 4.89 10.12 1.49
CA VAL A 22 5.58 9.00 0.85
C VAL A 22 7.01 8.96 1.35
N PHE A 23 7.56 7.77 1.57
CA PHE A 23 8.94 7.57 2.01
C PHE A 23 9.85 7.24 0.82
N ALA A 24 10.99 7.95 0.71
CA ALA A 24 12.00 7.60 -0.29
C ALA A 24 12.81 6.36 0.16
N PRO A 25 13.34 5.55 -0.80
CA PRO A 25 13.02 5.58 -2.21
C PRO A 25 11.63 5.01 -2.47
N TYR A 26 10.97 5.47 -3.51
CA TYR A 26 9.59 5.12 -3.79
C TYR A 26 9.37 4.81 -5.28
N PHE A 27 8.25 4.15 -5.60
CA PHE A 27 7.81 3.91 -6.96
C PHE A 27 7.36 5.24 -7.60
N PRO A 28 8.01 5.72 -8.66
CA PRO A 28 7.82 7.10 -9.16
C PRO A 28 6.38 7.48 -9.50
N GLU A 29 5.56 6.51 -9.90
CA GLU A 29 4.17 6.73 -10.26
C GLU A 29 3.28 7.15 -9.08
N TYR A 30 3.72 6.96 -7.82
CA TYR A 30 2.94 7.43 -6.66
C TYR A 30 2.67 8.92 -6.73
N LYS A 31 3.67 9.71 -7.12
CA LYS A 31 3.50 11.15 -7.32
C LYS A 31 2.39 11.44 -8.34
N VAL A 32 2.44 10.75 -9.47
CA VAL A 32 1.44 10.93 -10.54
C VAL A 32 0.04 10.56 -10.05
N PHE A 33 -0.10 9.47 -9.30
CA PHE A 33 -1.41 9.01 -8.80
C PHE A 33 -1.98 9.98 -7.75
N ILE A 34 -1.14 10.48 -6.84
CA ILE A 34 -1.54 11.43 -5.79
C ILE A 34 -1.96 12.77 -6.42
N GLU A 35 -1.15 13.32 -7.32
CA GLU A 35 -1.44 14.59 -7.98
C GLU A 35 -2.67 14.48 -8.91
N ALA A 36 -2.85 13.35 -9.60
CA ALA A 36 -4.04 13.09 -10.42
C ALA A 36 -5.33 12.96 -9.58
N ALA A 37 -5.23 12.54 -8.33
CA ALA A 37 -6.36 12.52 -7.39
C ALA A 37 -6.68 13.91 -6.81
N GLY A 38 -5.86 14.93 -7.09
CA GLY A 38 -6.06 16.30 -6.61
C GLY A 38 -5.40 16.62 -5.27
N ALA A 39 -4.56 15.71 -4.76
CA ALA A 39 -3.78 15.91 -3.54
C ALA A 39 -2.33 16.34 -3.84
N SER A 40 -1.62 16.80 -2.81
CA SER A 40 -0.18 17.03 -2.88
C SER A 40 0.60 15.88 -2.26
N MET A 41 1.83 15.65 -2.77
CA MET A 41 2.73 14.64 -2.22
C MET A 41 3.81 15.29 -1.37
N LYS A 42 3.96 14.80 -0.14
CA LYS A 42 5.06 15.17 0.76
C LYS A 42 6.04 14.02 0.86
N LEU A 43 7.29 14.25 0.51
CA LEU A 43 8.34 13.23 0.47
C LEU A 43 9.20 13.30 1.73
N ILE A 44 9.32 12.16 2.42
CA ILE A 44 10.26 11.98 3.52
C ILE A 44 11.55 11.39 2.94
N PRO A 45 12.72 12.00 3.23
CA PRO A 45 14.02 11.46 2.80
C PRO A 45 14.26 10.04 3.32
N ALA A 46 15.03 9.25 2.55
CA ALA A 46 15.43 7.92 2.99
C ALA A 46 16.50 8.00 4.09
N ASP A 47 16.41 7.13 5.08
CA ASP A 47 17.60 6.63 5.74
C ASP A 47 18.35 5.73 4.75
N ILE A 48 19.44 6.22 4.18
CA ILE A 48 20.18 5.52 3.12
C ILE A 48 21.00 4.33 3.60
N GLU A 49 21.17 4.15 4.93
CA GLU A 49 21.90 3.01 5.49
C GLU A 49 21.00 1.78 5.63
N ALA A 50 19.82 1.95 6.20
CA ALA A 50 18.90 0.85 6.49
C ALA A 50 17.63 0.85 5.64
N PHE A 51 17.34 1.93 4.91
CA PHE A 51 16.08 2.14 4.19
C PHE A 51 14.83 1.97 5.06
N GLN A 52 14.95 2.29 6.35
CA GLN A 52 13.85 2.39 7.28
C GLN A 52 13.31 3.83 7.31
N ILE A 53 12.22 4.05 8.04
CA ILE A 53 11.59 5.38 8.14
C ILE A 53 12.42 6.30 9.02
N ASP A 54 12.75 7.49 8.52
CA ASP A 54 13.21 8.61 9.35
C ASP A 54 11.99 9.18 10.11
N PHE A 55 11.82 8.73 11.34
CA PHE A 55 10.67 9.12 12.16
C PHE A 55 10.70 10.59 12.59
N GLY A 56 11.90 11.19 12.72
CA GLY A 56 12.01 12.61 13.03
C GLY A 56 11.43 13.46 11.91
N ALA A 57 11.92 13.25 10.68
CA ALA A 57 11.42 13.93 9.51
C ALA A 57 9.93 13.61 9.24
N PHE A 58 9.49 12.38 9.55
CA PHE A 58 8.09 11.97 9.39
C PHE A 58 7.16 12.72 10.33
N GLU A 59 7.46 12.78 11.63
CA GLU A 59 6.64 13.48 12.62
C GLU A 59 6.53 14.99 12.34
N GLU A 60 7.62 15.62 11.89
CA GLU A 60 7.64 17.02 11.49
C GLU A 60 6.82 17.29 10.21
N ALA A 61 6.69 16.28 9.36
CA ALA A 61 5.95 16.40 8.11
C ALA A 61 4.44 16.32 8.27
N ILE A 62 3.93 15.62 9.28
CA ILE A 62 2.50 15.44 9.49
C ILE A 62 1.87 16.74 9.96
N ASN A 63 0.72 17.09 9.36
CA ASN A 63 -0.07 18.26 9.72
C ASN A 63 -1.57 17.99 9.53
N GLU A 64 -2.42 19.00 9.79
CA GLU A 64 -3.87 18.91 9.69
C GLU A 64 -4.42 18.59 8.29
N HIS A 65 -3.60 18.71 7.25
CA HIS A 65 -3.95 18.36 5.86
C HIS A 65 -3.52 16.96 5.48
N THR A 66 -2.78 16.26 6.35
CA THR A 66 -2.29 14.92 6.06
C THR A 66 -3.45 13.92 6.05
N LYS A 67 -3.89 13.53 4.85
CA LYS A 67 -4.96 12.56 4.64
C LYS A 67 -4.47 11.12 4.81
N GLY A 68 -3.24 10.85 4.38
CA GLY A 68 -2.73 9.50 4.45
C GLY A 68 -1.24 9.38 4.21
N VAL A 69 -0.76 8.18 4.46
CA VAL A 69 0.64 7.76 4.27
C VAL A 69 0.67 6.55 3.37
N LEU A 70 1.50 6.56 2.35
CA LEU A 70 1.65 5.45 1.41
C LEU A 70 2.94 4.70 1.71
N VAL A 71 2.81 3.40 1.97
CA VAL A 71 3.90 2.49 2.32
C VAL A 71 3.99 1.35 1.33
N ASN A 72 5.19 1.04 0.87
CA ASN A 72 5.49 -0.12 0.05
C ASN A 72 6.58 -0.97 0.72
N SER A 73 6.20 -2.12 1.27
CA SER A 73 7.10 -3.04 1.96
C SER A 73 6.68 -4.50 1.72
N PRO A 74 7.50 -5.32 1.03
CA PRO A 74 8.83 -5.02 0.48
C PRO A 74 8.82 -3.89 -0.55
N ASN A 75 9.86 -3.05 -0.55
CA ASN A 75 9.90 -1.80 -1.28
C ASN A 75 10.39 -1.95 -2.74
N ASN A 76 9.79 -1.20 -3.63
CA ASN A 76 10.32 -0.92 -4.95
C ASN A 76 10.80 0.55 -4.99
N PRO A 77 12.12 0.84 -5.21
CA PRO A 77 13.12 -0.05 -5.81
C PRO A 77 14.12 -0.71 -4.84
N SER A 78 14.12 -0.38 -3.54
CA SER A 78 15.22 -0.76 -2.62
C SER A 78 15.22 -2.24 -2.23
N GLY A 79 14.08 -2.94 -2.32
CA GLY A 79 13.89 -4.29 -1.78
C GLY A 79 13.78 -4.34 -0.25
N ALA A 80 13.90 -3.22 0.44
CA ALA A 80 13.85 -3.17 1.90
C ALA A 80 12.48 -3.59 2.44
N VAL A 81 12.51 -4.29 3.56
CA VAL A 81 11.31 -4.67 4.32
C VAL A 81 11.33 -3.91 5.64
N TYR A 82 10.22 -3.25 5.97
CA TYR A 82 10.09 -2.60 7.27
C TYR A 82 10.02 -3.63 8.38
N SER A 83 10.80 -3.42 9.44
CA SER A 83 10.78 -4.27 10.63
C SER A 83 9.46 -4.13 11.39
N GLU A 84 9.16 -5.11 12.23
CA GLU A 84 7.98 -5.03 13.10
C GLU A 84 8.04 -3.79 14.03
N GLU A 85 9.24 -3.43 14.51
CA GLU A 85 9.45 -2.24 15.32
C GLU A 85 9.18 -0.95 14.54
N THR A 86 9.63 -0.88 13.28
CA THR A 86 9.34 0.24 12.38
C THR A 86 7.83 0.39 12.17
N VAL A 87 7.13 -0.73 11.93
CA VAL A 87 5.67 -0.71 11.71
C VAL A 87 4.90 -0.31 12.99
N LYS A 88 5.32 -0.80 14.17
CA LYS A 88 4.71 -0.41 15.44
C LYS A 88 4.87 1.08 15.70
N LYS A 89 6.09 1.61 15.51
CA LYS A 89 6.35 3.03 15.70
C LYS A 89 5.57 3.91 14.71
N LEU A 90 5.48 3.49 13.45
CA LEU A 90 4.63 4.14 12.45
C LEU A 90 3.17 4.20 12.92
N ALA A 91 2.63 3.08 13.40
CA ALA A 91 1.26 2.99 13.88
C ALA A 91 1.00 3.91 15.11
N GLU A 92 1.93 3.93 16.07
CA GLU A 92 1.84 4.80 17.26
C GLU A 92 1.79 6.28 16.87
N ILE A 93 2.61 6.72 15.91
CA ILE A 93 2.62 8.11 15.44
C ILE A 93 1.31 8.43 14.72
N LEU A 94 0.84 7.55 13.83
CA LEU A 94 -0.41 7.76 13.10
C LEU A 94 -1.61 7.83 14.03
N GLU A 95 -1.68 6.99 15.06
CA GLU A 95 -2.73 7.02 16.08
C GLU A 95 -2.72 8.34 16.85
N ALA A 96 -1.53 8.76 17.33
CA ALA A 96 -1.37 10.00 18.07
C ALA A 96 -1.75 11.23 17.23
N LYS A 97 -1.31 11.27 15.97
CA LYS A 97 -1.59 12.38 15.05
C LYS A 97 -3.04 12.42 14.58
N SER A 98 -3.67 11.26 14.35
CA SER A 98 -5.11 11.19 14.07
C SER A 98 -5.94 11.74 15.21
N ALA A 99 -5.55 11.44 16.47
CA ALA A 99 -6.20 12.00 17.65
C ALA A 99 -5.96 13.51 17.79
N GLU A 100 -4.73 14.00 17.52
CA GLU A 100 -4.36 15.42 17.58
C GLU A 100 -5.15 16.25 16.58
N TYR A 101 -5.30 15.78 15.34
CA TYR A 101 -5.99 16.52 14.26
C TYR A 101 -7.48 16.19 14.14
N HIS A 102 -7.99 15.29 14.97
CA HIS A 102 -9.42 14.89 15.02
C HIS A 102 -9.99 14.34 13.70
N HIS A 103 -9.14 13.68 12.91
CA HIS A 103 -9.54 12.93 11.72
C HIS A 103 -8.60 11.74 11.48
N PRO A 104 -9.08 10.66 10.85
CA PRO A 104 -8.22 9.52 10.53
C PRO A 104 -7.15 9.90 9.50
N ILE A 105 -5.90 9.47 9.75
CA ILE A 105 -4.83 9.48 8.77
C ILE A 105 -4.72 8.06 8.23
N TYR A 106 -5.07 7.84 6.97
CA TYR A 106 -5.10 6.49 6.40
C TYR A 106 -3.70 5.98 6.04
N LEU A 107 -3.41 4.73 6.37
CA LEU A 107 -2.22 4.03 5.92
C LEU A 107 -2.56 3.20 4.68
N ILE A 108 -2.01 3.57 3.52
CA ILE A 108 -2.20 2.83 2.26
C ILE A 108 -0.99 1.93 2.07
N ALA A 109 -1.19 0.63 2.23
CA ALA A 109 -0.17 -0.40 2.08
C ALA A 109 -0.17 -0.95 0.65
N ASP A 110 0.85 -0.65 -0.13
CA ASP A 110 1.08 -1.25 -1.45
C ASP A 110 1.92 -2.52 -1.27
N GLU A 111 1.26 -3.69 -1.36
CA GLU A 111 1.83 -4.99 -1.00
C GLU A 111 1.95 -6.01 -2.15
N PRO A 112 2.38 -5.66 -3.37
CA PRO A 112 2.47 -6.62 -4.47
C PRO A 112 3.65 -7.61 -4.35
N TYR A 113 4.55 -7.40 -3.38
CA TYR A 113 5.82 -8.16 -3.24
C TYR A 113 5.86 -9.06 -2.00
N ARG A 114 4.77 -9.15 -1.24
CA ARG A 114 4.71 -9.86 0.05
C ARG A 114 5.21 -11.31 -0.04
N GLU A 115 4.79 -12.06 -1.06
CA GLU A 115 5.09 -13.48 -1.22
C GLU A 115 6.47 -13.75 -1.82
N ILE A 116 7.12 -12.74 -2.39
CA ILE A 116 8.42 -12.89 -3.04
C ILE A 116 9.58 -12.35 -2.19
N ALA A 117 9.34 -12.07 -0.91
CA ALA A 117 10.39 -11.73 0.04
C ALA A 117 11.41 -12.88 0.19
N PHE A 118 12.66 -12.54 0.54
CA PHE A 118 13.70 -13.56 0.70
C PHE A 118 13.39 -14.48 1.89
N GLU A 119 13.87 -15.75 1.79
CA GLU A 119 13.70 -16.75 2.83
C GLU A 119 14.15 -16.24 4.20
N GLY A 120 13.36 -16.51 5.23
CA GLY A 120 13.59 -16.00 6.58
C GLY A 120 13.15 -14.55 6.81
N THR A 121 12.72 -13.82 5.78
CA THR A 121 12.21 -12.46 5.94
C THR A 121 10.74 -12.49 6.32
N VAL A 122 10.41 -11.89 7.46
CA VAL A 122 9.01 -11.71 7.90
C VAL A 122 8.53 -10.35 7.41
N VAL A 123 7.48 -10.35 6.60
CA VAL A 123 6.81 -9.12 6.16
C VAL A 123 5.64 -8.83 7.09
N PRO A 124 5.69 -7.79 7.94
CA PRO A 124 4.59 -7.47 8.84
C PRO A 124 3.29 -7.20 8.07
N TYR A 125 2.16 -7.64 8.62
CA TYR A 125 0.83 -7.32 8.06
C TYR A 125 0.29 -6.07 8.74
N LEU A 126 0.36 -4.93 8.05
CA LEU A 126 0.14 -3.59 8.61
C LEU A 126 -1.22 -3.41 9.30
N PRO A 127 -2.35 -3.97 8.80
CA PRO A 127 -3.64 -3.86 9.48
C PRO A 127 -3.68 -4.41 10.92
N LYS A 128 -2.74 -5.28 11.30
CA LYS A 128 -2.62 -5.77 12.68
C LYS A 128 -2.11 -4.72 13.67
N TYR A 129 -1.48 -3.66 13.16
CA TYR A 129 -0.82 -2.63 13.98
C TYR A 129 -1.57 -1.31 13.96
N TYR A 130 -2.23 -0.98 12.84
CA TYR A 130 -2.97 0.26 12.69
C TYR A 130 -4.32 0.01 12.00
N LYS A 131 -5.43 0.35 12.67
CA LYS A 131 -6.79 0.05 12.19
C LYS A 131 -7.13 0.74 10.86
N ASN A 132 -6.71 2.01 10.68
CA ASN A 132 -7.01 2.79 9.47
C ASN A 132 -6.06 2.45 8.31
N THR A 133 -5.84 1.14 8.08
CA THR A 133 -4.97 0.62 7.03
C THR A 133 -5.78 0.03 5.89
N LEU A 134 -5.50 0.50 4.67
CA LEU A 134 -6.02 -0.05 3.41
C LEU A 134 -4.92 -0.84 2.73
N VAL A 135 -5.20 -2.05 2.25
CA VAL A 135 -4.19 -2.87 1.56
C VAL A 135 -4.49 -2.93 0.07
N CYS A 136 -3.53 -2.49 -0.74
CA CYS A 136 -3.55 -2.60 -2.19
C CYS A 136 -2.68 -3.77 -2.63
N TYR A 137 -3.26 -4.77 -3.26
CA TYR A 137 -2.59 -5.98 -3.68
C TYR A 137 -2.73 -6.27 -5.17
N SER A 138 -1.81 -7.06 -5.71
CA SER A 138 -1.81 -7.49 -7.11
C SER A 138 -1.13 -8.84 -7.29
N TRP A 139 -1.71 -9.69 -8.13
CA TRP A 139 -1.10 -10.94 -8.59
C TRP A 139 -0.06 -10.74 -9.70
N SER A 140 0.28 -9.50 -10.03
CA SER A 140 1.28 -9.19 -11.06
C SER A 140 2.64 -9.81 -10.78
N LYS A 141 2.99 -10.02 -9.51
CA LYS A 141 4.27 -10.56 -9.05
C LYS A 141 4.13 -12.00 -8.58
N SER A 142 3.27 -12.26 -7.60
CA SER A 142 3.11 -13.59 -6.98
C SER A 142 2.68 -14.69 -7.95
N LEU A 143 1.88 -14.38 -8.96
CA LEU A 143 1.46 -15.33 -10.01
C LEU A 143 2.07 -15.03 -11.39
N SER A 144 2.99 -14.07 -11.49
CA SER A 144 3.58 -13.64 -12.77
C SER A 144 2.55 -13.25 -13.84
N LEU A 145 1.46 -12.58 -13.41
CA LEU A 145 0.35 -12.15 -14.28
C LEU A 145 0.26 -10.61 -14.41
N PRO A 146 1.36 -9.90 -14.77
CA PRO A 146 1.34 -8.43 -14.79
C PRO A 146 0.42 -7.89 -15.90
N GLY A 147 0.26 -8.60 -17.01
CA GLY A 147 -0.57 -8.21 -18.16
C GLY A 147 -2.06 -8.28 -17.86
N GLU A 148 -2.49 -9.14 -16.94
CA GLU A 148 -3.89 -9.43 -16.68
C GLU A 148 -4.57 -8.39 -15.78
N ARG A 149 -3.82 -7.47 -15.22
CA ARG A 149 -4.27 -6.33 -14.42
C ARG A 149 -5.17 -6.72 -13.23
N MET A 150 -4.89 -7.87 -12.61
CA MET A 150 -5.63 -8.37 -11.46
C MET A 150 -5.06 -7.82 -10.15
N GLY A 151 -5.95 -7.38 -9.27
CA GLY A 151 -5.62 -6.88 -7.95
C GLY A 151 -6.88 -6.51 -7.18
N TYR A 152 -6.72 -6.12 -5.93
CA TYR A 152 -7.82 -5.73 -5.06
C TYR A 152 -7.39 -4.69 -4.03
N VAL A 153 -8.37 -4.08 -3.39
CA VAL A 153 -8.21 -3.30 -2.16
C VAL A 153 -8.88 -4.05 -1.03
N VAL A 154 -8.20 -4.18 0.10
CA VAL A 154 -8.82 -4.59 1.36
C VAL A 154 -9.14 -3.33 2.16
N VAL A 155 -10.39 -3.21 2.55
CA VAL A 155 -10.87 -2.22 3.53
C VAL A 155 -11.32 -3.00 4.76
N PRO A 156 -10.49 -3.15 5.80
CA PRO A 156 -10.85 -3.88 7.00
C PRO A 156 -12.06 -3.26 7.73
N ASP A 157 -12.86 -4.09 8.41
CA ASP A 157 -14.05 -3.62 9.15
C ASP A 157 -13.71 -2.67 10.30
N GLU A 158 -12.46 -2.71 10.79
CA GLU A 158 -11.95 -1.85 11.85
C GLU A 158 -11.62 -0.42 11.40
N VAL A 159 -11.58 -0.15 10.10
CA VAL A 159 -11.34 1.20 9.55
C VAL A 159 -12.44 2.15 10.01
N ASP A 160 -12.06 3.32 10.49
CA ASP A 160 -13.02 4.36 10.86
C ASP A 160 -13.90 4.73 9.65
N GLU A 161 -15.21 4.78 9.85
CA GLU A 161 -16.20 5.00 8.80
C GLU A 161 -16.13 3.98 7.65
N HIS A 162 -15.81 2.71 7.97
CA HIS A 162 -15.59 1.60 7.02
C HIS A 162 -16.57 1.61 5.82
N GLU A 163 -17.88 1.68 6.06
CA GLU A 163 -18.91 1.66 5.02
C GLU A 163 -18.76 2.82 4.03
N LEU A 164 -18.43 4.02 4.53
CA LEU A 164 -18.22 5.21 3.71
C LEU A 164 -16.92 5.12 2.91
N VAL A 165 -15.85 4.69 3.55
CA VAL A 165 -14.55 4.47 2.90
C VAL A 165 -14.67 3.42 1.79
N TYR A 166 -15.32 2.28 2.07
CA TYR A 166 -15.58 1.25 1.08
C TYR A 166 -16.39 1.80 -0.11
N ALA A 167 -17.50 2.50 0.17
CA ALA A 167 -18.35 3.07 -0.86
C ALA A 167 -17.61 4.12 -1.72
N ALA A 168 -16.78 4.96 -1.10
CA ALA A 168 -15.98 5.97 -1.79
C ALA A 168 -14.94 5.33 -2.72
N ILE A 169 -14.20 4.32 -2.26
CA ILE A 169 -13.20 3.59 -3.06
C ILE A 169 -13.87 2.84 -4.22
N ALA A 170 -15.00 2.18 -3.97
CA ALA A 170 -15.76 1.49 -5.00
C ALA A 170 -16.33 2.48 -6.05
N GLY A 171 -16.81 3.64 -5.59
CA GLY A 171 -17.27 4.74 -6.44
C GLY A 171 -16.16 5.32 -7.31
N ALA A 172 -14.98 5.57 -6.71
CA ALA A 172 -13.78 6.00 -7.43
C ALA A 172 -13.37 4.99 -8.51
N GLY A 173 -13.41 3.69 -8.20
CA GLY A 173 -13.14 2.64 -9.18
C GLY A 173 -14.07 2.71 -10.39
N ARG A 174 -15.35 2.99 -10.17
CA ARG A 174 -16.32 3.17 -11.26
C ARG A 174 -16.05 4.44 -12.08
N SER A 175 -15.77 5.55 -11.41
CA SER A 175 -15.52 6.84 -12.10
C SER A 175 -14.24 6.81 -12.93
N LEU A 176 -13.24 6.06 -12.50
CA LEU A 176 -11.98 5.83 -13.21
C LEU A 176 -12.07 4.77 -14.32
N GLY A 177 -13.22 4.12 -14.49
CA GLY A 177 -13.43 3.08 -15.51
C GLY A 177 -12.98 1.68 -15.11
N TYR A 178 -12.60 1.44 -13.85
CA TYR A 178 -12.21 0.12 -13.33
C TYR A 178 -13.44 -0.66 -12.81
N VAL A 179 -14.52 -0.68 -13.57
CA VAL A 179 -15.82 -1.19 -13.09
C VAL A 179 -15.76 -2.66 -12.65
N ASN A 180 -15.07 -3.51 -13.42
CA ASN A 180 -14.89 -4.93 -13.12
C ASN A 180 -13.51 -5.41 -13.57
N ALA A 181 -12.93 -6.33 -12.79
CA ALA A 181 -11.78 -7.10 -13.23
C ALA A 181 -12.20 -8.17 -14.27
N PRO A 182 -11.29 -8.63 -15.15
CA PRO A 182 -11.59 -9.65 -16.15
C PRO A 182 -12.10 -10.96 -15.51
N GLY A 183 -13.34 -11.38 -15.89
CA GLY A 183 -14.04 -12.51 -15.24
C GLY A 183 -13.29 -13.84 -15.31
N LEU A 184 -12.57 -14.11 -16.42
CA LEU A 184 -11.74 -15.30 -16.56
C LEU A 184 -10.67 -15.33 -15.45
N PHE A 185 -9.93 -14.23 -15.29
CA PHE A 185 -8.83 -14.16 -14.31
C PHE A 185 -9.32 -14.09 -12.87
N GLN A 186 -10.52 -13.59 -12.59
CA GLN A 186 -11.13 -13.72 -11.26
C GLN A 186 -11.28 -15.20 -10.88
N ARG A 187 -11.70 -16.06 -11.81
CA ARG A 187 -11.80 -17.52 -11.57
C ARG A 187 -10.44 -18.18 -11.43
N VAL A 188 -9.46 -17.78 -12.24
CA VAL A 188 -8.07 -18.26 -12.10
C VAL A 188 -7.52 -17.92 -10.71
N CYS A 189 -7.63 -16.67 -10.28
CA CYS A 189 -7.17 -16.25 -8.95
C CYS A 189 -7.89 -16.99 -7.82
N ALA A 190 -9.21 -17.25 -7.95
CA ALA A 190 -9.97 -18.01 -6.97
C ALA A 190 -9.49 -19.46 -6.87
N LEU A 191 -9.14 -20.10 -7.98
CA LEU A 191 -8.56 -21.44 -7.98
C LEU A 191 -7.16 -21.45 -7.36
N CYS A 192 -6.31 -20.48 -7.71
CA CYS A 192 -4.95 -20.37 -7.16
C CYS A 192 -4.97 -20.06 -5.65
N ALA A 193 -5.98 -19.36 -5.14
CA ALA A 193 -6.09 -19.05 -3.71
C ALA A 193 -6.35 -20.27 -2.84
N SER A 194 -6.89 -21.36 -3.41
CA SER A 194 -7.11 -22.65 -2.72
C SER A 194 -5.90 -23.59 -2.82
N GLU A 195 -4.94 -23.28 -3.68
CA GLU A 195 -3.71 -24.04 -3.88
C GLU A 195 -2.55 -23.36 -3.16
N THR A 196 -1.63 -24.14 -2.63
CA THR A 196 -0.36 -23.59 -2.13
C THR A 196 0.44 -23.14 -3.35
N SER A 197 0.72 -21.85 -3.48
CA SER A 197 1.53 -21.33 -4.58
C SER A 197 2.91 -21.99 -4.54
N ASP A 198 3.30 -22.68 -5.60
CA ASP A 198 4.66 -23.18 -5.74
C ASP A 198 5.60 -21.99 -6.03
N ILE A 199 6.26 -21.50 -4.99
CA ILE A 199 7.23 -20.42 -5.10
C ILE A 199 8.62 -20.90 -5.49
N SER A 200 8.80 -22.19 -5.74
CA SER A 200 10.11 -22.79 -6.08
C SER A 200 10.77 -22.14 -7.29
N VAL A 201 9.98 -21.65 -8.24
CA VAL A 201 10.49 -20.90 -9.41
C VAL A 201 11.17 -19.61 -8.98
N TYR A 202 10.61 -18.90 -7.99
CA TYR A 202 11.23 -17.68 -7.46
C TYR A 202 12.47 -17.99 -6.63
N GLU A 203 12.45 -19.07 -5.85
CA GLU A 203 13.60 -19.54 -5.08
C GLU A 203 14.74 -19.99 -5.99
N THR A 204 14.44 -20.69 -7.09
CA THR A 204 15.42 -21.08 -8.10
C THR A 204 16.06 -19.87 -8.77
N ASN A 205 15.27 -18.86 -9.13
CA ASN A 205 15.75 -17.63 -9.75
C ASN A 205 16.57 -16.75 -8.79
N LYS A 206 16.28 -16.76 -7.49
CA LYS A 206 17.13 -16.13 -6.47
C LYS A 206 18.57 -16.62 -6.54
N ASN A 207 18.75 -17.95 -6.59
CA ASN A 207 20.07 -18.59 -6.59
C ASN A 207 20.88 -18.34 -7.87
N ILE A 208 20.23 -17.80 -8.92
CA ILE A 208 20.90 -17.42 -10.19
C ILE A 208 21.39 -15.95 -10.12
N LEU A 209 20.79 -15.14 -9.25
CA LEU A 209 21.08 -13.71 -9.14
C LEU A 209 22.02 -13.35 -7.97
N THR A 210 22.39 -14.30 -7.14
CA THR A 210 23.42 -14.21 -6.09
C THR A 210 24.73 -14.84 -6.53
#